data_7ab2b6afca7d1cb58fef41bf81998216
#
_entry.id   7ab2b6afca7d1cb58fef41bf81998216
#
_cell.length_a   1.000
_cell.length_b   1.000
_cell.length_c   1.000
_cell.angle_alpha   90.00
_cell.angle_beta   90.00
_cell.angle_gamma   90.00
#
_symmetry.space_group_name_H-M   'P 1'
#
loop_
_entity.id
_entity.type
_entity.pdbx_description
1 polymer ?
#
loop_
_entity_poly.entity_id
_entity_poly.type
_entity_poly.pdbx_seq_one_letter_code
_entity_poly.pdbx_strand_id
1 'polypeptide(L)'
;MQLQESGHGLWWRLIFYYLAFFLFGLLLKEMALGLLIGTVLHLLWHYRFQHKLAVWLWRDRSLIPPEGKGSWEVIFNGIYRLQQRQRARRRELANLVRRFREGAEALPDAAVVIRRDGSIIWCNKLAQQLLGFRWPDDAGQHIGNLIRAPAFIAYMKRADFREPLELPSPQNEDKLLECRIMPYTEDQAMLVVRDVTRLKSLEQMRKSFVANVSHELRTPLTVLKGYLEMIEEPPSEAMWRKTQKVMLEQTLRMDALVNQLMTLTRIEASPNIDTSKIVDIPAMLSMLEQEALTLSGDKAQRFSFVVDQGLKVRGDQEQLRSAISNLVYNAIRHSPAGTEIRVEWGRVGHQGRFAVTDNGEG
;
A
#
# COMPACT_ATOMS: atom_id res chain seq x y z
N MET A 1 -7.79 53.01 -11.38
CA MET A 1 -8.53 54.26 -11.10
C MET A 1 -7.83 55.16 -10.07
N GLN A 2 -7.16 54.67 -9.03
CA GLN A 2 -6.43 55.51 -8.04
C GLN A 2 -5.16 56.22 -8.54
N LEU A 3 -4.57 55.81 -9.67
CA LEU A 3 -3.35 56.42 -10.23
C LEU A 3 -3.62 57.71 -11.05
N GLN A 4 -4.85 57.88 -11.56
CA GLN A 4 -5.20 59.06 -12.35
C GLN A 4 -5.53 60.29 -11.49
N GLU A 5 -6.12 60.10 -10.30
CA GLU A 5 -6.39 61.20 -9.37
C GLU A 5 -5.13 61.74 -8.67
N SER A 6 -4.08 60.94 -8.52
CA SER A 6 -2.84 61.39 -7.89
C SER A 6 -1.97 62.27 -8.80
N GLY A 7 -2.07 62.14 -10.11
CA GLY A 7 -1.24 62.89 -11.06
C GLY A 7 -1.54 64.41 -11.04
N HIS A 8 -2.77 64.78 -11.09
CA HIS A 8 -3.16 66.24 -11.07
C HIS A 8 -2.80 66.88 -9.73
N GLY A 9 -2.98 66.21 -8.62
CA GLY A 9 -2.60 66.73 -7.29
C GLY A 9 -1.11 66.93 -7.10
N LEU A 10 -0.27 66.12 -7.76
CA LEU A 10 1.20 66.24 -7.72
C LEU A 10 1.70 67.49 -8.45
N TRP A 11 1.16 67.79 -9.64
CA TRP A 11 1.52 68.98 -10.42
C TRP A 11 1.14 70.26 -9.69
N TRP A 12 -0.06 70.34 -9.10
CA TRP A 12 -0.49 71.49 -8.31
C TRP A 12 0.42 71.70 -7.07
N ARG A 13 0.82 70.68 -6.37
CA ARG A 13 1.74 70.80 -5.23
C ARG A 13 3.12 71.28 -5.64
N LEU A 14 3.60 70.91 -6.80
CA LEU A 14 4.86 71.33 -7.36
C LEU A 14 4.79 72.79 -7.78
N ILE A 15 3.70 73.19 -8.43
CA ILE A 15 3.44 74.62 -8.82
C ILE A 15 3.38 75.47 -7.56
N PHE A 16 2.59 75.11 -6.56
CA PHE A 16 2.51 75.89 -5.31
C PHE A 16 3.84 75.98 -4.57
N TYR A 17 4.62 74.90 -4.57
CA TYR A 17 5.95 74.89 -3.97
C TYR A 17 6.88 75.93 -4.63
N TYR A 18 7.01 75.88 -5.95
CA TYR A 18 7.87 76.83 -6.65
C TYR A 18 7.30 78.24 -6.64
N LEU A 19 6.00 78.45 -6.65
CA LEU A 19 5.34 79.74 -6.50
C LEU A 19 5.67 80.38 -5.14
N ALA A 20 5.65 79.57 -4.05
CA ALA A 20 6.02 80.08 -2.72
C ALA A 20 7.49 80.54 -2.65
N PHE A 21 8.44 79.78 -3.25
CA PHE A 21 9.85 80.19 -3.30
C PHE A 21 10.09 81.38 -4.26
N PHE A 22 9.30 81.51 -5.33
CA PHE A 22 9.33 82.67 -6.19
C PHE A 22 8.87 83.93 -5.44
N LEU A 23 7.76 83.87 -4.73
CA LEU A 23 7.25 84.94 -3.91
C LEU A 23 8.24 85.34 -2.77
N PHE A 24 8.85 84.35 -2.17
CA PHE A 24 9.90 84.58 -1.16
C PHE A 24 11.14 85.26 -1.72
N GLY A 25 11.59 84.92 -2.95
CA GLY A 25 12.68 85.59 -3.65
C GLY A 25 12.32 87.05 -4.07
N LEU A 26 11.05 87.29 -4.43
CA LEU A 26 10.55 88.62 -4.75
C LEU A 26 10.57 89.54 -3.53
N LEU A 27 10.24 89.02 -2.34
CA LEU A 27 10.29 89.76 -1.10
C LEU A 27 11.72 90.17 -0.73
N LEU A 28 12.72 89.31 -1.05
CA LEU A 28 14.15 89.54 -0.82
C LEU A 28 14.81 90.38 -1.93
N LYS A 29 14.08 90.81 -2.98
CA LYS A 29 14.57 91.43 -4.19
C LYS A 29 15.58 90.62 -5.01
N GLU A 30 15.66 89.29 -4.77
CA GLU A 30 16.59 88.34 -5.38
C GLU A 30 15.82 87.12 -5.86
N MET A 31 15.06 87.20 -6.91
CA MET A 31 14.17 86.14 -7.41
C MET A 31 14.96 84.88 -7.77
N ALA A 32 16.12 84.99 -8.37
CA ALA A 32 16.94 83.85 -8.80
C ALA A 32 17.44 83.07 -7.60
N LEU A 33 17.79 83.71 -6.50
CA LEU A 33 18.27 83.08 -5.25
C LEU A 33 17.12 82.31 -4.58
N GLY A 34 15.90 82.82 -4.56
CA GLY A 34 14.73 82.16 -4.02
C GLY A 34 14.42 80.82 -4.79
N LEU A 35 14.40 80.88 -6.09
CA LEU A 35 14.17 79.69 -6.93
C LEU A 35 15.32 78.67 -6.80
N LEU A 36 16.58 79.09 -6.69
CA LEU A 36 17.74 78.24 -6.50
C LEU A 36 17.63 77.47 -5.18
N ILE A 37 17.30 78.20 -4.10
CA ILE A 37 17.11 77.56 -2.77
C ILE A 37 15.98 76.58 -2.83
N GLY A 38 14.81 76.90 -3.45
CA GLY A 38 13.70 75.96 -3.63
C GLY A 38 14.12 74.68 -4.37
N THR A 39 14.89 74.86 -5.46
CA THR A 39 15.36 73.73 -6.27
C THR A 39 16.31 72.86 -5.50
N VAL A 40 17.27 73.40 -4.77
CA VAL A 40 18.23 72.65 -3.95
C VAL A 40 17.50 71.87 -2.86
N LEU A 41 16.56 72.49 -2.15
CA LEU A 41 15.77 71.80 -1.13
C LEU A 41 14.92 70.65 -1.72
N HIS A 42 14.33 70.88 -2.91
CA HIS A 42 13.56 69.86 -3.61
C HIS A 42 14.44 68.67 -4.02
N LEU A 43 15.63 68.91 -4.56
CA LEU A 43 16.60 67.86 -4.91
C LEU A 43 17.07 67.09 -3.68
N LEU A 44 17.39 67.75 -2.57
CA LEU A 44 17.82 67.11 -1.32
C LEU A 44 16.70 66.22 -0.74
N TRP A 45 15.44 66.68 -0.84
CA TRP A 45 14.26 65.93 -0.46
C TRP A 45 14.12 64.66 -1.29
N HIS A 46 14.21 64.73 -2.63
CA HIS A 46 14.18 63.57 -3.53
C HIS A 46 15.33 62.62 -3.28
N TYR A 47 16.57 63.13 -3.12
CA TYR A 47 17.74 62.32 -2.88
C TYR A 47 17.61 61.52 -1.57
N ARG A 48 17.06 62.11 -0.51
CA ARG A 48 16.77 61.43 0.75
C ARG A 48 15.85 60.21 0.55
N PHE A 49 14.81 60.31 -0.22
CA PHE A 49 13.89 59.19 -0.51
C PHE A 49 14.50 58.17 -1.46
N GLN A 50 15.27 58.59 -2.46
CA GLN A 50 16.04 57.65 -3.28
C GLN A 50 17.00 56.84 -2.45
N HIS A 51 17.71 57.48 -1.54
CA HIS A 51 18.62 56.78 -0.62
C HIS A 51 17.86 55.79 0.29
N LYS A 52 16.72 56.19 0.87
CA LYS A 52 15.86 55.31 1.63
C LYS A 52 15.39 54.12 0.80
N LEU A 53 15.01 54.29 -0.46
CA LEU A 53 14.63 53.21 -1.37
C LEU A 53 15.79 52.24 -1.62
N ALA A 54 16.98 52.78 -1.92
CA ALA A 54 18.15 52.00 -2.17
C ALA A 54 18.55 51.14 -0.95
N VAL A 55 18.57 51.75 0.23
CA VAL A 55 18.87 51.04 1.51
C VAL A 55 17.82 49.94 1.73
N TRP A 56 16.55 50.23 1.56
CA TRP A 56 15.48 49.24 1.74
C TRP A 56 15.57 48.08 0.76
N LEU A 57 15.83 48.32 -0.51
CA LEU A 57 15.92 47.25 -1.52
C LEU A 57 17.17 46.40 -1.41
N TRP A 58 18.33 47.02 -1.11
CA TRP A 58 19.61 46.34 -1.20
C TRP A 58 20.17 45.90 0.17
N ARG A 59 19.93 46.67 1.22
CA ARG A 59 20.54 46.43 2.54
C ARG A 59 19.55 45.86 3.56
N ASP A 60 18.43 46.52 3.80
CA ASP A 60 17.53 46.14 4.91
C ASP A 60 16.67 44.95 4.60
N ARG A 61 16.29 44.75 3.33
CA ARG A 61 15.38 43.71 2.85
C ARG A 61 14.15 43.50 3.74
N SER A 62 13.81 44.48 4.56
CA SER A 62 12.66 44.41 5.47
C SER A 62 11.35 44.24 4.73
N LEU A 63 10.37 43.62 5.37
CA LEU A 63 9.05 43.41 4.81
C LEU A 63 8.17 44.68 4.81
N ILE A 64 8.59 45.65 5.64
CA ILE A 64 7.83 46.89 5.83
C ILE A 64 8.46 47.96 4.95
N PRO A 65 7.71 48.59 4.02
CA PRO A 65 8.26 49.66 3.23
C PRO A 65 8.59 50.86 4.10
N PRO A 66 9.61 51.66 3.76
CA PRO A 66 9.90 52.89 4.48
C PRO A 66 8.75 53.89 4.30
N GLU A 67 8.51 54.72 5.30
CA GLU A 67 7.52 55.78 5.21
C GLU A 67 7.91 56.76 4.11
N GLY A 68 7.04 56.90 3.13
CA GLY A 68 7.13 57.86 2.03
C GLY A 68 6.16 59.02 2.23
N LYS A 69 6.43 60.14 1.58
CA LYS A 69 5.50 61.25 1.49
C LYS A 69 5.28 61.64 0.00
N GLY A 70 4.03 61.95 -0.36
CA GLY A 70 3.68 62.34 -1.73
C GLY A 70 3.89 61.21 -2.74
N SER A 71 4.58 61.48 -3.85
CA SER A 71 4.86 60.50 -4.92
C SER A 71 5.65 59.26 -4.46
N TRP A 72 6.52 59.42 -3.47
CA TRP A 72 7.34 58.34 -2.94
C TRP A 72 6.54 57.30 -2.18
N GLU A 73 5.43 57.69 -1.55
CA GLU A 73 4.53 56.76 -0.87
C GLU A 73 3.91 55.78 -1.89
N VAL A 74 3.46 56.32 -3.04
CA VAL A 74 2.89 55.49 -4.13
C VAL A 74 3.93 54.50 -4.68
N ILE A 75 5.17 54.97 -4.85
CA ILE A 75 6.27 54.12 -5.35
C ILE A 75 6.60 53.00 -4.34
N PHE A 76 6.77 53.35 -3.08
CA PHE A 76 7.08 52.36 -2.04
C PHE A 76 5.98 51.31 -1.90
N ASN A 77 4.71 51.75 -1.87
CA ASN A 77 3.55 50.86 -1.82
C ASN A 77 3.43 49.99 -3.08
N GLY A 78 3.74 50.55 -4.26
CA GLY A 78 3.74 49.82 -5.53
C GLY A 78 4.77 48.69 -5.54
N ILE A 79 6.02 48.96 -5.14
CA ILE A 79 7.09 47.99 -5.05
C ILE A 79 6.76 46.92 -3.99
N TYR A 80 6.24 47.36 -2.84
CA TYR A 80 5.80 46.42 -1.78
C TYR A 80 4.74 45.43 -2.26
N ARG A 81 3.68 45.93 -2.95
CA ARG A 81 2.63 45.07 -3.54
C ARG A 81 3.20 44.08 -4.56
N LEU A 82 4.17 44.52 -5.37
CA LEU A 82 4.83 43.67 -6.36
C LEU A 82 5.64 42.57 -5.70
N GLN A 83 6.40 42.88 -4.66
CA GLN A 83 7.12 41.93 -3.87
C GLN A 83 6.19 40.90 -3.16
N GLN A 84 5.07 41.40 -2.58
CA GLN A 84 4.07 40.54 -1.94
C GLN A 84 3.45 39.56 -2.96
N ARG A 85 3.11 40.01 -4.17
CA ARG A 85 2.59 39.14 -5.23
C ARG A 85 3.61 38.09 -5.66
N GLN A 86 4.87 38.46 -5.81
CA GLN A 86 5.92 37.50 -6.17
C GLN A 86 6.13 36.45 -5.06
N ARG A 87 6.13 36.85 -3.80
CA ARG A 87 6.24 35.95 -2.65
C ARG A 87 5.03 35.02 -2.56
N ALA A 88 3.81 35.54 -2.75
CA ALA A 88 2.60 34.75 -2.77
C ALA A 88 2.65 33.67 -3.87
N ARG A 89 3.05 34.04 -5.10
CA ARG A 89 3.22 33.07 -6.19
C ARG A 89 4.28 32.00 -5.88
N ARG A 90 5.43 32.40 -5.32
CA ARG A 90 6.48 31.44 -4.93
C ARG A 90 5.99 30.48 -3.86
N ARG A 91 5.22 30.96 -2.87
CA ARG A 91 4.62 30.11 -1.82
C ARG A 91 3.58 29.18 -2.41
N GLU A 92 2.76 29.64 -3.32
CA GLU A 92 1.75 28.83 -4.00
C GLU A 92 2.40 27.70 -4.79
N LEU A 93 3.43 28.02 -5.60
CA LEU A 93 4.20 27.01 -6.33
C LEU A 93 4.89 26.01 -5.39
N ALA A 94 5.51 26.47 -4.32
CA ALA A 94 6.15 25.59 -3.33
C ALA A 94 5.11 24.68 -2.65
N ASN A 95 3.93 25.19 -2.33
CA ASN A 95 2.84 24.40 -1.76
C ASN A 95 2.28 23.39 -2.77
N LEU A 96 2.17 23.76 -4.05
CA LEU A 96 1.74 22.84 -5.11
C LEU A 96 2.73 21.67 -5.26
N VAL A 97 4.03 21.97 -5.33
CA VAL A 97 5.09 20.95 -5.41
C VAL A 97 5.07 20.03 -4.18
N ARG A 98 4.90 20.62 -2.99
CA ARG A 98 4.80 19.84 -1.75
C ARG A 98 3.59 18.90 -1.77
N ARG A 99 2.39 19.39 -2.12
CA ARG A 99 1.17 18.57 -2.21
C ARG A 99 1.30 17.45 -3.23
N PHE A 100 1.92 17.74 -4.38
CA PHE A 100 2.19 16.73 -5.39
C PHE A 100 3.10 15.62 -4.85
N ARG A 101 4.18 16.01 -4.16
CA ARG A 101 5.12 15.07 -3.53
C ARG A 101 4.42 14.24 -2.44
N GLU A 102 3.66 14.87 -1.56
CA GLU A 102 2.89 14.18 -0.51
C GLU A 102 1.88 13.19 -1.12
N GLY A 103 1.19 13.56 -2.20
CA GLY A 103 0.31 12.67 -2.94
C GLY A 103 1.03 11.48 -3.57
N ALA A 104 2.20 11.71 -4.16
CA ALA A 104 3.01 10.65 -4.74
C ALA A 104 3.64 9.71 -3.69
N GLU A 105 3.95 10.21 -2.49
CA GLU A 105 4.40 9.39 -1.36
C GLU A 105 3.25 8.55 -0.74
N ALA A 106 2.00 8.97 -0.90
CA ALA A 106 0.83 8.25 -0.42
C ALA A 106 0.36 7.12 -1.36
N LEU A 107 0.96 6.97 -2.54
CA LEU A 107 0.64 5.87 -3.45
C LEU A 107 0.97 4.52 -2.81
N PRO A 108 0.08 3.52 -2.95
CA PRO A 108 0.32 2.16 -2.44
C PRO A 108 1.34 1.37 -3.27
N ASP A 109 1.75 1.92 -4.42
CA ASP A 109 2.73 1.33 -5.33
C ASP A 109 4.03 2.14 -5.30
N ALA A 110 5.16 1.48 -5.54
CA ALA A 110 6.42 2.16 -5.74
C ALA A 110 6.42 2.88 -7.10
N ALA A 111 6.83 4.15 -7.10
CA ALA A 111 6.87 4.99 -8.28
C ALA A 111 8.25 5.58 -8.49
N VAL A 112 8.76 5.47 -9.71
CA VAL A 112 10.06 6.02 -10.13
C VAL A 112 9.86 6.76 -11.44
N VAL A 113 10.25 8.03 -11.49
CA VAL A 113 10.24 8.82 -12.73
C VAL A 113 11.64 8.74 -13.33
N ILE A 114 11.70 8.29 -14.58
CA ILE A 114 12.95 8.14 -15.35
C ILE A 114 12.90 8.98 -16.63
N ARG A 115 14.06 9.42 -17.10
CA ARG A 115 14.19 9.98 -18.46
C ARG A 115 14.18 8.87 -19.50
N ARG A 116 14.09 9.27 -20.76
CA ARG A 116 14.14 8.36 -21.92
C ARG A 116 15.45 7.57 -21.98
N ASP A 117 16.54 8.13 -21.48
CA ASP A 117 17.84 7.46 -21.35
C ASP A 117 17.94 6.47 -20.18
N GLY A 118 16.89 6.35 -19.36
CA GLY A 118 16.85 5.50 -18.19
C GLY A 118 17.42 6.13 -16.92
N SER A 119 17.80 7.41 -16.93
CA SER A 119 18.28 8.11 -15.71
C SER A 119 17.15 8.45 -14.77
N ILE A 120 17.34 8.22 -13.46
CA ILE A 120 16.33 8.47 -12.41
C ILE A 120 16.22 9.96 -12.16
N ILE A 121 14.99 10.48 -12.22
CA ILE A 121 14.64 11.88 -11.89
C ILE A 121 14.13 11.97 -10.46
N TRP A 122 13.28 11.02 -10.05
CA TRP A 122 12.63 11.00 -8.75
C TRP A 122 12.10 9.60 -8.44
N CYS A 123 12.01 9.27 -7.15
CA CYS A 123 11.31 8.08 -6.67
C CYS A 123 10.61 8.36 -5.33
N ASN A 124 9.52 7.64 -5.05
CA ASN A 124 8.84 7.69 -3.77
C ASN A 124 9.53 6.78 -2.72
N LYS A 125 9.11 6.91 -1.46
CA LYS A 125 9.67 6.14 -0.35
C LYS A 125 9.49 4.63 -0.52
N LEU A 126 8.37 4.20 -1.11
CA LEU A 126 8.10 2.78 -1.34
C LEU A 126 9.06 2.18 -2.38
N ALA A 127 9.44 2.93 -3.41
CA ALA A 127 10.46 2.52 -4.36
C ALA A 127 11.83 2.32 -3.69
N GLN A 128 12.19 3.18 -2.74
CA GLN A 128 13.42 3.01 -1.96
C GLN A 128 13.38 1.70 -1.15
N GLN A 129 12.24 1.34 -0.57
CA GLN A 129 12.07 0.13 0.23
C GLN A 129 12.04 -1.16 -0.61
N LEU A 130 11.35 -1.15 -1.75
CA LEU A 130 11.18 -2.35 -2.58
C LEU A 130 12.36 -2.60 -3.53
N LEU A 131 12.98 -1.53 -4.04
CA LEU A 131 14.04 -1.60 -5.04
C LEU A 131 15.43 -1.31 -4.45
N GLY A 132 15.49 -0.77 -3.23
CA GLY A 132 16.74 -0.44 -2.54
C GLY A 132 17.40 0.87 -3.00
N PHE A 133 16.64 1.77 -3.60
CA PHE A 133 17.16 3.06 -4.04
C PHE A 133 17.47 3.97 -2.86
N ARG A 134 18.47 4.82 -3.01
CA ARG A 134 18.84 5.86 -2.04
C ARG A 134 18.55 7.23 -2.63
N TRP A 135 17.43 7.80 -2.24
CA TRP A 135 17.08 9.13 -2.69
C TRP A 135 17.56 10.18 -1.66
N PRO A 136 18.25 11.27 -2.08
CA PRO A 136 18.50 11.73 -3.45
C PRO A 136 19.80 11.22 -4.10
N ASP A 137 20.59 10.35 -3.47
CA ASP A 137 21.94 9.97 -3.92
C ASP A 137 21.95 9.29 -5.30
N ASP A 138 20.90 8.55 -5.62
CA ASP A 138 20.76 7.85 -6.92
C ASP A 138 20.14 8.72 -8.01
N ALA A 139 19.90 10.01 -7.75
CA ALA A 139 19.39 10.92 -8.78
C ALA A 139 20.37 11.04 -9.95
N GLY A 140 19.86 10.86 -11.18
CA GLY A 140 20.66 10.88 -12.41
C GLY A 140 21.37 9.57 -12.73
N GLN A 141 21.39 8.57 -11.84
CA GLN A 141 21.91 7.24 -12.16
C GLN A 141 20.97 6.51 -13.11
N HIS A 142 21.54 5.64 -13.96
CA HIS A 142 20.74 4.80 -14.85
C HIS A 142 20.09 3.66 -14.05
N ILE A 143 18.76 3.51 -14.16
CA ILE A 143 17.98 2.55 -13.40
C ILE A 143 18.43 1.10 -13.58
N GLY A 144 18.93 0.74 -14.76
CA GLY A 144 19.49 -0.59 -15.05
C GLY A 144 20.77 -0.92 -14.28
N ASN A 145 21.46 0.07 -13.69
CA ASN A 145 22.60 -0.16 -12.82
C ASN A 145 22.18 -0.60 -11.42
N LEU A 146 20.99 -0.19 -11.02
CA LEU A 146 20.41 -0.49 -9.72
C LEU A 146 19.55 -1.76 -9.77
N ILE A 147 18.68 -1.89 -10.78
CA ILE A 147 17.93 -3.12 -11.05
C ILE A 147 18.70 -3.95 -12.07
N ARG A 148 19.60 -4.80 -11.58
CA ARG A 148 20.53 -5.58 -12.43
C ARG A 148 19.92 -6.85 -13.03
N ALA A 149 18.65 -7.13 -12.77
CA ALA A 149 17.97 -8.31 -13.29
C ALA A 149 18.00 -8.32 -14.83
N PRO A 150 18.53 -9.39 -15.48
CA PRO A 150 18.63 -9.45 -16.96
C PRO A 150 17.27 -9.28 -17.64
N ALA A 151 16.20 -9.78 -17.02
CA ALA A 151 14.83 -9.61 -17.49
C ALA A 151 14.41 -8.13 -17.54
N PHE A 152 14.77 -7.34 -16.52
CA PHE A 152 14.46 -5.91 -16.46
C PHE A 152 15.25 -5.13 -17.53
N ILE A 153 16.52 -5.45 -17.72
CA ILE A 153 17.36 -4.83 -18.76
C ILE A 153 16.81 -5.13 -20.16
N ALA A 154 16.36 -6.38 -20.39
CA ALA A 154 15.72 -6.76 -21.65
C ALA A 154 14.38 -6.05 -21.86
N TYR A 155 13.58 -5.90 -20.80
CA TYR A 155 12.32 -5.17 -20.82
C TYR A 155 12.49 -3.70 -21.21
N MET A 156 13.48 -3.03 -20.60
CA MET A 156 13.85 -1.65 -20.95
C MET A 156 14.29 -1.51 -22.42
N LYS A 157 15.10 -2.46 -22.92
CA LYS A 157 15.61 -2.42 -24.30
C LYS A 157 14.54 -2.68 -25.36
N ARG A 158 13.56 -3.54 -25.07
CA ARG A 158 12.45 -3.82 -26.00
C ARG A 158 11.57 -2.60 -26.25
N ALA A 159 11.46 -1.70 -25.28
CA ALA A 159 10.59 -0.53 -25.30
C ALA A 159 9.10 -0.86 -25.61
N ASP A 160 8.70 -2.12 -25.41
CA ASP A 160 7.32 -2.59 -25.48
C ASP A 160 6.85 -2.85 -24.03
N PHE A 161 6.06 -1.92 -23.50
CA PHE A 161 5.61 -1.92 -22.09
C PHE A 161 4.14 -2.31 -21.95
N ARG A 162 3.56 -2.97 -22.96
CA ARG A 162 2.15 -3.40 -22.92
C ARG A 162 1.90 -4.43 -21.83
N GLU A 163 2.83 -5.37 -21.64
CA GLU A 163 2.77 -6.37 -20.60
C GLU A 163 3.68 -5.99 -19.43
N PRO A 164 3.25 -6.15 -18.18
CA PRO A 164 4.11 -5.92 -17.03
C PRO A 164 5.19 -6.99 -16.94
N LEU A 165 6.31 -6.64 -16.35
CA LEU A 165 7.39 -7.58 -16.04
C LEU A 165 7.31 -8.00 -14.58
N GLU A 166 7.28 -9.31 -14.32
CA GLU A 166 7.40 -9.87 -12.97
C GLU A 166 8.87 -10.24 -12.68
N LEU A 167 9.37 -9.81 -11.53
CA LEU A 167 10.73 -10.14 -11.06
C LEU A 167 10.79 -10.17 -9.52
N PRO A 168 11.72 -10.95 -8.94
CA PRO A 168 11.96 -10.92 -7.51
C PRO A 168 12.52 -9.54 -7.09
N SER A 169 12.18 -9.11 -5.88
CA SER A 169 12.71 -7.84 -5.35
C SER A 169 14.22 -7.92 -5.15
N PRO A 170 14.98 -6.89 -5.58
CA PRO A 170 16.41 -6.83 -5.31
C PRO A 170 16.79 -6.80 -3.83
N GLN A 171 15.86 -6.41 -2.96
CA GLN A 171 16.05 -6.30 -1.51
C GLN A 171 15.60 -7.53 -0.74
N ASN A 172 14.63 -8.27 -1.26
CA ASN A 172 14.07 -9.45 -0.60
C ASN A 172 13.56 -10.42 -1.65
N GLU A 173 14.27 -11.52 -1.86
CA GLU A 173 13.95 -12.54 -2.85
C GLU A 173 12.59 -13.22 -2.63
N ASP A 174 12.06 -13.21 -1.40
CA ASP A 174 10.72 -13.73 -1.10
C ASP A 174 9.58 -12.86 -1.66
N LYS A 175 9.90 -11.63 -2.10
CA LYS A 175 8.92 -10.72 -2.68
C LYS A 175 8.94 -10.75 -4.19
N LEU A 176 7.77 -10.93 -4.79
CA LEU A 176 7.56 -10.84 -6.23
C LEU A 176 7.01 -9.46 -6.58
N LEU A 177 7.71 -8.76 -7.45
CA LEU A 177 7.36 -7.42 -7.90
C LEU A 177 6.84 -7.46 -9.34
N GLU A 178 5.74 -6.76 -9.59
CA GLU A 178 5.24 -6.46 -10.93
C GLU A 178 5.71 -5.05 -11.32
N CYS A 179 6.50 -4.95 -12.37
CA CYS A 179 7.05 -3.71 -12.90
C CYS A 179 6.31 -3.30 -14.17
N ARG A 180 5.80 -2.08 -14.22
CA ARG A 180 5.15 -1.51 -15.41
C ARG A 180 5.72 -0.14 -15.72
N ILE A 181 6.14 0.06 -16.96
CA ILE A 181 6.62 1.35 -17.45
C ILE A 181 5.50 2.00 -18.27
N MET A 182 5.22 3.25 -17.96
CA MET A 182 4.20 4.05 -18.64
C MET A 182 4.79 5.38 -19.10
N PRO A 183 4.42 5.90 -20.29
CA PRO A 183 4.82 7.25 -20.70
C PRO A 183 4.24 8.27 -19.70
N TYR A 184 5.07 9.24 -19.32
CA TYR A 184 4.69 10.31 -18.38
C TYR A 184 4.67 11.69 -19.04
N THR A 185 5.73 12.00 -19.79
CA THR A 185 5.84 13.17 -20.69
C THR A 185 6.55 12.76 -21.98
N GLU A 186 6.80 13.68 -22.90
CA GLU A 186 7.54 13.39 -24.14
C GLU A 186 8.92 12.78 -23.89
N ASP A 187 9.61 13.23 -22.83
CA ASP A 187 10.98 12.79 -22.49
C ASP A 187 11.08 11.95 -21.22
N GLN A 188 9.95 11.63 -20.57
CA GLN A 188 9.96 10.93 -19.28
C GLN A 188 8.98 9.76 -19.28
N ALA A 189 9.35 8.73 -18.56
CA ALA A 189 8.50 7.58 -18.26
C ALA A 189 8.38 7.38 -16.74
N MET A 190 7.31 6.76 -16.32
CA MET A 190 7.07 6.36 -14.95
C MET A 190 7.15 4.84 -14.86
N LEU A 191 8.07 4.34 -14.05
CA LEU A 191 8.08 2.94 -13.61
C LEU A 191 7.23 2.84 -12.34
N VAL A 192 6.17 2.05 -12.42
CA VAL A 192 5.34 1.65 -11.28
C VAL A 192 5.70 0.23 -10.91
N VAL A 193 5.95 0.00 -9.62
CA VAL A 193 6.31 -1.32 -9.09
C VAL A 193 5.37 -1.69 -7.94
N ARG A 194 4.70 -2.81 -8.10
CA ARG A 194 3.74 -3.35 -7.15
C ARG A 194 4.25 -4.65 -6.54
N ASP A 195 4.11 -4.81 -5.23
CA ASP A 195 4.31 -6.09 -4.56
C ASP A 195 3.08 -7.00 -4.80
N VAL A 196 3.27 -8.04 -5.63
CA VAL A 196 2.23 -9.00 -5.99
C VAL A 196 2.39 -10.35 -5.30
N THR A 197 3.29 -10.45 -4.34
CA THR A 197 3.64 -11.70 -3.64
C THR A 197 2.39 -12.42 -3.12
N ARG A 198 1.57 -11.71 -2.35
CA ARG A 198 0.34 -12.29 -1.78
C ARG A 198 -0.66 -12.70 -2.85
N LEU A 199 -0.83 -11.88 -3.88
CA LEU A 199 -1.76 -12.16 -4.97
C LEU A 199 -1.33 -13.43 -5.72
N LYS A 200 -0.06 -13.55 -6.09
CA LYS A 200 0.49 -14.71 -6.79
C LYS A 200 0.46 -15.97 -5.93
N SER A 201 0.76 -15.84 -4.64
CA SER A 201 0.65 -16.95 -3.70
C SER A 201 -0.79 -17.50 -3.64
N LEU A 202 -1.79 -16.62 -3.56
CA LEU A 202 -3.22 -17.02 -3.58
C LEU A 202 -3.61 -17.66 -4.92
N GLU A 203 -3.18 -17.11 -6.05
CA GLU A 203 -3.42 -17.69 -7.37
C GLU A 203 -2.79 -19.09 -7.49
N GLN A 204 -1.56 -19.24 -7.02
CA GLN A 204 -0.87 -20.54 -7.04
C GLN A 204 -1.54 -21.55 -6.12
N MET A 205 -1.92 -21.17 -4.90
CA MET A 205 -2.68 -22.02 -3.99
C MET A 205 -3.99 -22.47 -4.63
N ARG A 206 -4.74 -21.56 -5.28
CA ARG A 206 -5.98 -21.90 -5.99
C ARG A 206 -5.75 -22.88 -7.14
N LYS A 207 -4.71 -22.66 -7.95
CA LYS A 207 -4.37 -23.59 -9.06
C LYS A 207 -4.00 -24.97 -8.52
N SER A 208 -3.15 -25.03 -7.50
CA SER A 208 -2.75 -26.29 -6.87
C SER A 208 -3.93 -27.01 -6.22
N PHE A 209 -4.83 -26.28 -5.57
CA PHE A 209 -6.06 -26.81 -5.00
C PHE A 209 -6.92 -27.51 -6.06
N VAL A 210 -7.24 -26.83 -7.17
CA VAL A 210 -8.04 -27.40 -8.27
C VAL A 210 -7.36 -28.65 -8.87
N ALA A 211 -6.06 -28.59 -9.07
CA ALA A 211 -5.29 -29.72 -9.57
C ALA A 211 -5.37 -30.92 -8.62
N ASN A 212 -5.12 -30.72 -7.31
CA ASN A 212 -5.16 -31.76 -6.31
C ASN A 212 -6.55 -32.39 -6.17
N VAL A 213 -7.62 -31.58 -6.13
CA VAL A 213 -9.00 -32.09 -6.12
C VAL A 213 -9.29 -32.95 -7.34
N SER A 214 -8.86 -32.50 -8.53
CA SER A 214 -9.06 -33.26 -9.76
C SER A 214 -8.35 -34.60 -9.74
N HIS A 215 -7.13 -34.66 -9.19
CA HIS A 215 -6.37 -35.90 -9.02
C HIS A 215 -7.02 -36.84 -8.00
N GLU A 216 -7.42 -36.33 -6.83
CA GLU A 216 -8.06 -37.12 -5.78
C GLU A 216 -9.43 -37.69 -6.17
N LEU A 217 -10.16 -37.00 -7.05
CA LEU A 217 -11.42 -37.52 -7.60
C LEU A 217 -11.20 -38.50 -8.77
N ARG A 218 -10.18 -38.29 -9.60
CA ARG A 218 -9.91 -39.17 -10.75
C ARG A 218 -9.52 -40.60 -10.34
N THR A 219 -8.72 -40.74 -9.27
CA THR A 219 -8.25 -42.05 -8.79
C THR A 219 -9.40 -42.97 -8.45
N PRO A 220 -10.34 -42.65 -7.53
CA PRO A 220 -11.48 -43.52 -7.22
C PRO A 220 -12.39 -43.76 -8.43
N LEU A 221 -12.57 -42.76 -9.27
CA LEU A 221 -13.37 -42.87 -10.50
C LEU A 221 -12.75 -43.89 -11.46
N THR A 222 -11.44 -43.89 -11.64
CA THR A 222 -10.72 -44.88 -12.47
C THR A 222 -10.88 -46.26 -11.93
N VAL A 223 -10.79 -46.46 -10.58
CA VAL A 223 -11.01 -47.76 -9.94
C VAL A 223 -12.46 -48.24 -10.17
N LEU A 224 -13.46 -47.37 -9.93
CA LEU A 224 -14.84 -47.67 -10.18
C LEU A 224 -15.09 -48.11 -11.65
N LYS A 225 -14.53 -47.37 -12.60
CA LYS A 225 -14.63 -47.66 -14.02
C LYS A 225 -14.00 -49.03 -14.36
N GLY A 226 -12.79 -49.26 -13.85
CA GLY A 226 -12.10 -50.55 -14.10
C GLY A 226 -12.85 -51.75 -13.55
N TYR A 227 -13.45 -51.66 -12.36
CA TYR A 227 -14.26 -52.74 -11.82
C TYR A 227 -15.53 -52.95 -12.60
N LEU A 228 -16.20 -51.89 -13.10
CA LEU A 228 -17.37 -51.98 -13.96
C LEU A 228 -17.05 -52.66 -15.32
N GLU A 229 -15.87 -52.33 -15.89
CA GLU A 229 -15.40 -52.95 -17.14
C GLU A 229 -15.00 -54.43 -17.01
N MET A 230 -14.61 -54.85 -15.78
CA MET A 230 -14.25 -56.26 -15.51
C MET A 230 -15.39 -57.18 -15.15
N ILE A 231 -16.63 -56.64 -15.02
CA ILE A 231 -17.79 -57.46 -14.74
C ILE A 231 -18.17 -58.25 -16.01
N GLU A 232 -17.97 -59.56 -15.96
CA GLU A 232 -18.43 -60.51 -16.98
C GLU A 232 -19.90 -60.87 -16.75
N GLU A 233 -20.60 -61.24 -17.76
CA GLU A 233 -22.00 -61.66 -17.67
C GLU A 233 -22.13 -63.19 -17.93
N PRO A 234 -22.62 -63.98 -16.93
CA PRO A 234 -22.94 -63.65 -15.53
C PRO A 234 -21.72 -63.63 -14.63
N PRO A 235 -21.57 -62.65 -13.73
CA PRO A 235 -20.41 -62.57 -12.79
C PRO A 235 -20.51 -63.72 -11.77
N SER A 236 -19.33 -64.26 -11.33
CA SER A 236 -19.30 -65.17 -10.19
C SER A 236 -19.72 -64.44 -8.90
N GLU A 237 -20.37 -65.15 -7.97
CA GLU A 237 -20.81 -64.54 -6.70
C GLU A 237 -19.67 -63.91 -5.88
N ALA A 238 -18.50 -64.54 -5.89
CA ALA A 238 -17.32 -64.03 -5.24
C ALA A 238 -16.81 -62.72 -5.87
N MET A 239 -16.81 -62.64 -7.22
CA MET A 239 -16.45 -61.44 -7.98
C MET A 239 -17.44 -60.32 -7.71
N TRP A 240 -18.73 -60.61 -7.71
CA TRP A 240 -19.78 -59.62 -7.44
C TRP A 240 -19.65 -59.01 -6.05
N ARG A 241 -19.48 -59.82 -5.00
CA ARG A 241 -19.28 -59.30 -3.63
C ARG A 241 -18.04 -58.44 -3.50
N LYS A 242 -16.91 -58.82 -4.12
CA LYS A 242 -15.68 -58.04 -4.14
C LYS A 242 -15.89 -56.70 -4.84
N THR A 243 -16.51 -56.72 -6.01
CA THR A 243 -16.81 -55.52 -6.79
C THR A 243 -17.69 -54.52 -6.01
N GLN A 244 -18.80 -55.06 -5.42
CA GLN A 244 -19.68 -54.22 -4.60
C GLN A 244 -18.92 -53.55 -3.43
N LYS A 245 -18.08 -54.30 -2.71
CA LYS A 245 -17.32 -53.82 -1.59
C LYS A 245 -16.40 -52.65 -2.05
N VAL A 246 -15.60 -52.88 -3.08
CA VAL A 246 -14.66 -51.86 -3.59
C VAL A 246 -15.41 -50.63 -4.12
N MET A 247 -16.50 -50.83 -4.85
CA MET A 247 -17.29 -49.71 -5.35
C MET A 247 -17.89 -48.90 -4.23
N LEU A 248 -18.41 -49.54 -3.17
CA LEU A 248 -18.94 -48.84 -2.00
C LEU A 248 -17.81 -48.06 -1.28
N GLU A 249 -16.67 -48.68 -1.08
CA GLU A 249 -15.51 -47.99 -0.46
C GLU A 249 -15.06 -46.74 -1.26
N GLN A 250 -14.98 -46.84 -2.60
CA GLN A 250 -14.61 -45.69 -3.43
C GLN A 250 -15.68 -44.62 -3.43
N THR A 251 -16.97 -44.98 -3.45
CA THR A 251 -18.09 -44.04 -3.39
C THR A 251 -18.10 -43.26 -2.06
N LEU A 252 -17.91 -43.96 -0.92
CA LEU A 252 -17.81 -43.32 0.40
C LEU A 252 -16.60 -42.41 0.49
N ARG A 253 -15.47 -42.79 -0.12
CA ARG A 253 -14.29 -41.94 -0.20
C ARG A 253 -14.56 -40.65 -1.00
N MET A 254 -15.25 -40.74 -2.14
CA MET A 254 -15.64 -39.57 -2.95
C MET A 254 -16.60 -38.67 -2.20
N ASP A 255 -17.59 -39.24 -1.50
CA ASP A 255 -18.55 -38.49 -0.70
C ASP A 255 -17.83 -37.68 0.42
N ALA A 256 -16.92 -38.32 1.12
CA ALA A 256 -16.09 -37.66 2.13
C ALA A 256 -15.27 -36.49 1.54
N LEU A 257 -14.67 -36.67 0.36
CA LEU A 257 -13.93 -35.58 -0.31
C LEU A 257 -14.84 -34.42 -0.70
N VAL A 258 -16.04 -34.70 -1.25
CA VAL A 258 -17.01 -33.67 -1.60
C VAL A 258 -17.46 -32.90 -0.36
N ASN A 259 -17.75 -33.58 0.74
CA ASN A 259 -18.13 -32.95 2.01
C ASN A 259 -17.01 -32.07 2.59
N GLN A 260 -15.74 -32.49 2.49
CA GLN A 260 -14.60 -31.66 2.87
C GLN A 260 -14.49 -30.41 2.01
N LEU A 261 -14.69 -30.51 0.69
CA LEU A 261 -14.70 -29.37 -0.22
C LEU A 261 -15.84 -28.39 0.07
N MET A 262 -17.05 -28.92 0.33
CA MET A 262 -18.19 -28.07 0.72
C MET A 262 -17.95 -27.34 2.03
N THR A 263 -17.30 -28.00 2.99
CA THR A 263 -16.93 -27.36 4.25
C THR A 263 -15.90 -26.24 4.04
N LEU A 264 -14.88 -26.47 3.21
CA LEU A 264 -13.88 -25.46 2.88
C LEU A 264 -14.51 -24.23 2.18
N THR A 265 -15.38 -24.46 1.19
CA THR A 265 -16.05 -23.38 0.48
C THR A 265 -16.98 -22.55 1.38
N ARG A 266 -17.63 -23.19 2.36
CA ARG A 266 -18.42 -22.48 3.39
C ARG A 266 -17.56 -21.61 4.29
N ILE A 267 -16.40 -22.11 4.72
CA ILE A 267 -15.46 -21.35 5.55
C ILE A 267 -14.92 -20.13 4.77
N GLU A 268 -14.56 -20.32 3.51
CA GLU A 268 -14.08 -19.21 2.65
C GLU A 268 -15.16 -18.16 2.37
N ALA A 269 -16.42 -18.59 2.20
CA ALA A 269 -17.56 -17.69 1.94
C ALA A 269 -18.03 -16.92 3.20
N SER A 270 -17.67 -17.39 4.40
CA SER A 270 -18.07 -16.80 5.68
C SER A 270 -16.88 -16.24 6.44
N PRO A 271 -16.35 -15.05 6.07
CA PRO A 271 -15.16 -14.48 6.70
C PRO A 271 -15.40 -14.06 8.16
N ASN A 272 -16.65 -13.95 8.62
CA ASN A 272 -17.00 -13.62 9.99
C ASN A 272 -17.42 -14.90 10.73
N ILE A 273 -16.52 -15.41 11.57
CA ILE A 273 -16.87 -16.45 12.54
C ILE A 273 -17.91 -15.86 13.51
N ASP A 274 -19.05 -16.50 13.63
CA ASP A 274 -20.04 -16.12 14.66
C ASP A 274 -19.49 -16.45 16.07
N THR A 275 -18.83 -15.48 16.67
CA THR A 275 -18.28 -15.61 18.02
C THR A 275 -19.31 -15.29 19.11
N SER A 276 -20.59 -15.12 18.77
CA SER A 276 -21.63 -14.78 19.73
C SER A 276 -22.03 -15.97 20.61
N LYS A 277 -21.92 -17.20 20.08
CA LYS A 277 -22.36 -18.42 20.78
C LYS A 277 -21.27 -19.01 21.63
N ILE A 278 -21.64 -19.47 22.82
CA ILE A 278 -20.75 -20.23 23.71
C ILE A 278 -20.86 -21.70 23.34
N VAL A 279 -19.74 -22.34 23.05
CA VAL A 279 -19.63 -23.74 22.68
C VAL A 279 -19.05 -24.54 23.84
N ASP A 280 -19.71 -25.64 24.16
CA ASP A 280 -19.30 -26.59 25.19
C ASP A 280 -18.39 -27.64 24.57
N ILE A 281 -17.07 -27.38 24.58
CA ILE A 281 -16.07 -28.30 24.05
C ILE A 281 -16.00 -29.62 24.83
N PRO A 282 -16.06 -29.66 26.18
CA PRO A 282 -16.14 -30.89 26.93
C PRO A 282 -17.25 -31.85 26.48
N ALA A 283 -18.47 -31.34 26.30
CA ALA A 283 -19.60 -32.14 25.82
C ALA A 283 -19.33 -32.72 24.42
N MET A 284 -18.76 -31.91 23.54
CA MET A 284 -18.38 -32.30 22.19
C MET A 284 -17.29 -33.41 22.19
N LEU A 285 -16.28 -33.28 23.06
CA LEU A 285 -15.19 -34.25 23.17
C LEU A 285 -15.69 -35.61 23.75
N SER A 286 -16.66 -35.61 24.66
CA SER A 286 -17.27 -36.84 25.17
C SER A 286 -17.99 -37.64 24.08
N MET A 287 -18.66 -36.96 23.14
CA MET A 287 -19.25 -37.61 21.97
C MET A 287 -18.17 -38.14 21.00
N LEU A 288 -17.14 -37.34 20.78
CA LEU A 288 -16.04 -37.72 19.89
C LEU A 288 -15.22 -38.89 20.41
N GLU A 289 -15.10 -39.06 21.72
CA GLU A 289 -14.44 -40.21 22.35
C GLU A 289 -15.13 -41.52 21.98
N GLN A 290 -16.45 -41.58 22.00
CA GLN A 290 -17.22 -42.77 21.59
C GLN A 290 -17.10 -43.03 20.10
N GLU A 291 -17.13 -41.97 19.27
CA GLU A 291 -16.90 -42.08 17.81
C GLU A 291 -15.48 -42.63 17.54
N ALA A 292 -14.46 -42.11 18.24
CA ALA A 292 -13.07 -42.51 18.09
C ALA A 292 -12.84 -44.00 18.42
N LEU A 293 -13.43 -44.48 19.52
CA LEU A 293 -13.38 -45.89 19.90
C LEU A 293 -13.99 -46.79 18.83
N THR A 294 -15.12 -46.38 18.26
CA THR A 294 -15.80 -47.09 17.18
C THR A 294 -14.97 -47.15 15.90
N LEU A 295 -14.36 -46.00 15.52
CA LEU A 295 -13.52 -45.86 14.33
C LEU A 295 -12.19 -46.63 14.44
N SER A 296 -11.62 -46.75 15.63
CA SER A 296 -10.39 -47.51 15.86
C SER A 296 -10.54 -49.00 15.56
N GLY A 297 -11.74 -49.59 15.83
CA GLY A 297 -12.07 -50.95 15.48
C GLY A 297 -10.96 -51.93 15.76
N ASP A 298 -10.54 -52.72 14.74
CA ASP A 298 -9.50 -53.74 14.82
C ASP A 298 -8.09 -53.19 15.13
N LYS A 299 -7.86 -51.86 15.00
CA LYS A 299 -6.56 -51.25 15.35
C LYS A 299 -6.28 -51.24 16.86
N ALA A 300 -7.30 -51.41 17.70
CA ALA A 300 -7.17 -51.46 19.16
C ALA A 300 -6.28 -50.34 19.74
N GLN A 301 -6.39 -49.15 19.21
CA GLN A 301 -5.66 -47.95 19.67
C GLN A 301 -6.18 -47.55 21.05
N ARG A 302 -5.30 -46.99 21.89
CA ARG A 302 -5.66 -46.53 23.24
C ARG A 302 -5.88 -45.02 23.20
N PHE A 303 -7.02 -44.56 23.76
CA PHE A 303 -7.35 -43.16 23.84
C PHE A 303 -7.23 -42.65 25.27
N SER A 304 -6.65 -41.45 25.44
CA SER A 304 -6.56 -40.73 26.69
C SER A 304 -7.08 -39.32 26.47
N PHE A 305 -8.27 -39.00 27.02
CA PHE A 305 -8.88 -37.66 26.95
C PHE A 305 -8.63 -36.92 28.25
N VAL A 306 -7.85 -35.84 28.19
CA VAL A 306 -7.58 -34.91 29.30
C VAL A 306 -8.32 -33.60 29.03
N VAL A 307 -9.46 -33.42 29.68
CA VAL A 307 -10.42 -32.36 29.34
C VAL A 307 -10.70 -31.48 30.54
N ASP A 308 -10.43 -30.19 30.43
CA ASP A 308 -10.87 -29.16 31.39
C ASP A 308 -12.37 -28.93 31.23
N GLN A 309 -13.16 -29.47 32.19
CA GLN A 309 -14.63 -29.40 32.17
C GLN A 309 -15.20 -27.99 32.31
N GLY A 310 -14.43 -27.05 32.85
CA GLY A 310 -14.85 -25.69 33.09
C GLY A 310 -14.62 -24.73 31.93
N LEU A 311 -13.85 -25.18 30.94
CA LEU A 311 -13.39 -24.30 29.87
C LEU A 311 -14.32 -24.34 28.66
N LYS A 312 -14.99 -23.23 28.40
CA LYS A 312 -15.88 -23.01 27.24
C LYS A 312 -15.27 -21.95 26.32
N VAL A 313 -15.59 -22.02 25.02
CA VAL A 313 -15.09 -21.10 24.01
C VAL A 313 -16.25 -20.44 23.25
N ARG A 314 -16.03 -19.23 22.75
CA ARG A 314 -16.99 -18.56 21.85
C ARG A 314 -16.65 -18.91 20.41
N GLY A 315 -17.64 -19.34 19.62
CA GLY A 315 -17.43 -19.70 18.23
C GLY A 315 -18.62 -20.42 17.61
N ASP A 316 -18.41 -20.86 16.39
CA ASP A 316 -19.37 -21.71 15.67
C ASP A 316 -19.17 -23.17 16.03
N GLN A 317 -20.24 -23.83 16.50
CA GLN A 317 -20.20 -25.20 16.98
C GLN A 317 -19.85 -26.21 15.88
N GLU A 318 -20.37 -26.01 14.66
CA GLU A 318 -20.12 -26.92 13.54
C GLU A 318 -18.65 -26.81 13.05
N GLN A 319 -18.14 -25.58 12.98
CA GLN A 319 -16.74 -25.35 12.58
C GLN A 319 -15.76 -25.91 13.62
N LEU A 320 -16.01 -25.69 14.91
CA LEU A 320 -15.19 -26.22 15.99
C LEU A 320 -15.25 -27.75 16.03
N ARG A 321 -16.43 -28.34 15.85
CA ARG A 321 -16.56 -29.81 15.76
C ARG A 321 -15.79 -30.35 14.56
N SER A 322 -15.90 -29.73 13.39
CA SER A 322 -15.16 -30.15 12.20
C SER A 322 -13.67 -30.07 12.41
N ALA A 323 -13.15 -28.98 12.99
CA ALA A 323 -11.72 -28.82 13.26
C ALA A 323 -11.20 -29.88 14.25
N ILE A 324 -11.91 -30.08 15.36
CA ILE A 324 -11.53 -31.02 16.41
C ILE A 324 -11.59 -32.48 15.90
N SER A 325 -12.70 -32.86 15.23
CA SER A 325 -12.86 -34.23 14.70
C SER A 325 -11.83 -34.53 13.61
N ASN A 326 -11.50 -33.58 12.74
CA ASN A 326 -10.45 -33.80 11.73
C ASN A 326 -9.09 -34.14 12.32
N LEU A 327 -8.69 -33.46 13.41
CA LEU A 327 -7.42 -33.77 14.08
C LEU A 327 -7.44 -35.16 14.72
N VAL A 328 -8.53 -35.53 15.39
CA VAL A 328 -8.66 -36.85 16.04
C VAL A 328 -8.72 -37.97 14.99
N TYR A 329 -9.50 -37.79 13.92
CA TYR A 329 -9.63 -38.79 12.86
C TYR A 329 -8.32 -38.94 12.06
N ASN A 330 -7.56 -37.88 11.86
CA ASN A 330 -6.23 -37.96 11.27
C ASN A 330 -5.29 -38.80 12.13
N ALA A 331 -5.27 -38.58 13.44
CA ALA A 331 -4.48 -39.40 14.37
C ALA A 331 -4.87 -40.87 14.29
N ILE A 332 -6.18 -41.20 14.33
CA ILE A 332 -6.69 -42.57 14.22
C ILE A 332 -6.28 -43.22 12.88
N ARG A 333 -6.43 -42.49 11.80
CA ARG A 333 -6.19 -43.03 10.44
C ARG A 333 -4.72 -43.31 10.18
N HIS A 334 -3.85 -42.38 10.59
CA HIS A 334 -2.42 -42.43 10.27
C HIS A 334 -1.56 -43.13 11.30
N SER A 335 -2.06 -43.38 12.52
CA SER A 335 -1.32 -44.13 13.52
C SER A 335 -1.51 -45.64 13.36
N PRO A 336 -0.47 -46.46 13.64
CA PRO A 336 -0.50 -47.92 13.66
C PRO A 336 -1.47 -48.51 14.70
N ALA A 337 -1.68 -49.83 14.64
CA ALA A 337 -2.43 -50.54 15.66
C ALA A 337 -1.71 -50.47 17.02
N GLY A 338 -2.48 -50.36 18.11
CA GLY A 338 -1.95 -50.30 19.47
C GLY A 338 -1.35 -48.97 19.90
N THR A 339 -1.33 -47.94 19.00
CA THR A 339 -0.84 -46.60 19.31
C THR A 339 -1.64 -45.95 20.42
N GLU A 340 -1.01 -45.16 21.27
CA GLU A 340 -1.66 -44.31 22.24
C GLU A 340 -1.93 -42.92 21.63
N ILE A 341 -3.19 -42.55 21.60
CA ILE A 341 -3.65 -41.24 21.10
C ILE A 341 -4.16 -40.42 22.29
N ARG A 342 -3.48 -39.31 22.58
CA ARG A 342 -3.80 -38.41 23.67
C ARG A 342 -4.47 -37.14 23.12
N VAL A 343 -5.66 -36.87 23.62
CA VAL A 343 -6.46 -35.67 23.28
C VAL A 343 -6.51 -34.76 24.51
N GLU A 344 -6.05 -33.55 24.36
CA GLU A 344 -5.99 -32.58 25.45
C GLU A 344 -6.81 -31.35 25.12
N TRP A 345 -7.66 -30.92 26.08
CA TRP A 345 -8.34 -29.65 26.08
C TRP A 345 -8.09 -28.93 27.40
N GLY A 346 -7.45 -27.78 27.34
CA GLY A 346 -7.12 -27.01 28.55
C GLY A 346 -6.77 -25.57 28.29
N ARG A 347 -6.57 -24.82 29.35
CA ARG A 347 -6.19 -23.41 29.30
C ARG A 347 -4.69 -23.24 29.24
N VAL A 348 -4.23 -22.41 28.32
CA VAL A 348 -2.83 -21.94 28.25
C VAL A 348 -2.86 -20.40 28.22
N GLY A 349 -2.47 -19.80 29.32
CA GLY A 349 -2.59 -18.34 29.50
C GLY A 349 -4.06 -17.87 29.45
N HIS A 350 -4.39 -17.05 28.47
CA HIS A 350 -5.76 -16.54 28.24
C HIS A 350 -6.51 -17.27 27.12
N GLN A 351 -5.93 -18.34 26.56
CA GLN A 351 -6.50 -19.06 25.40
C GLN A 351 -6.84 -20.50 25.77
N GLY A 352 -7.88 -21.06 25.11
CA GLY A 352 -8.14 -22.48 25.12
C GLY A 352 -7.23 -23.16 24.10
N ARG A 353 -6.54 -24.24 24.50
CA ARG A 353 -5.69 -25.07 23.64
C ARG A 353 -6.32 -26.44 23.48
N PHE A 354 -6.53 -26.84 22.22
CA PHE A 354 -6.82 -28.21 21.85
C PHE A 354 -5.57 -28.84 21.22
N ALA A 355 -5.21 -30.03 21.65
CA ALA A 355 -4.07 -30.75 21.12
C ALA A 355 -4.39 -32.26 21.00
N VAL A 356 -3.90 -32.87 19.92
CA VAL A 356 -3.92 -34.32 19.71
C VAL A 356 -2.48 -34.76 19.51
N THR A 357 -2.05 -35.73 20.29
CA THR A 357 -0.70 -36.28 20.23
C THR A 357 -0.81 -37.79 20.10
N ASP A 358 -0.12 -38.38 19.16
CA ASP A 358 0.03 -39.80 19.01
C ASP A 358 1.51 -40.20 19.13
N ASN A 359 1.78 -41.43 19.51
CA ASN A 359 3.12 -42.01 19.59
C ASN A 359 3.42 -42.95 18.41
N GLY A 360 2.75 -42.73 17.27
CA GLY A 360 3.02 -43.39 15.99
C GLY A 360 4.33 -42.93 15.35
N GLU A 361 4.75 -43.65 14.32
CA GLU A 361 5.82 -43.18 13.43
C GLU A 361 5.32 -42.01 12.62
N GLY A 362 5.91 -40.82 12.84
CA GLY A 362 5.49 -39.53 12.23
C GLY A 362 5.79 -39.45 10.74
#